data_a6ec6e0d5c2dd1e89a25b7ee717123f8
#
_entry.id   a6ec6e0d5c2dd1e89a25b7ee717123f8
#
_cell.length_a   1.000
_cell.length_b   1.000
_cell.length_c   1.000
_cell.angle_alpha   90.00
_cell.angle_beta   90.00
_cell.angle_gamma   90.00
#
_symmetry.space_group_name_H-M   'P 1'
#
loop_
_entity.id
_entity.type
_entity.pdbx_description
1 polymer ?
#
loop_
_entity_poly.entity_id
_entity_poly.type
_entity_poly.pdbx_seq_one_letter_code
_entity_poly.pdbx_strand_id
1 'polypeptide(L)'
;MLTEPTTVMLLYTAALGGRVELLPRLMTRIRQERLAHAGPALLVDLGRSCDEASWICAATDGRGMLVAMDAMGYDAFHIGAADALYSQPEVVQQLRAVINTPLAAGPWFGKATRKGLVFHFAARLEVMLNTLGEGEPADRPDLLIALQLGQYPRADVESDGDTRLLTLDAGWAAGTDPWLGRLDIALSPEPPYISVDSPTRLAIPDTLLPDPSIIGVLEFVESEARFVQRKRGSIDQPG
;
A
#
# COMPACT_ATOMS: atom_id res chain seq x y z
N MET A 1 -13.32 -1.77 -20.75
CA MET A 1 -12.97 -0.64 -21.65
C MET A 1 -13.72 0.59 -21.17
N LEU A 2 -12.99 1.67 -20.89
CA LEU A 2 -13.55 2.91 -20.34
C LEU A 2 -14.47 3.56 -21.38
N THR A 3 -15.71 3.86 -21.03
CA THR A 3 -16.67 4.50 -21.94
C THR A 3 -16.86 5.98 -21.67
N GLU A 4 -16.52 6.45 -20.46
CA GLU A 4 -16.65 7.84 -20.03
C GLU A 4 -15.43 8.26 -19.20
N PRO A 5 -15.06 9.56 -19.20
CA PRO A 5 -14.01 10.07 -18.33
C PRO A 5 -14.32 9.78 -16.85
N THR A 6 -13.33 9.34 -16.13
CA THR A 6 -13.48 8.95 -14.72
C THR A 6 -12.30 9.45 -13.90
N THR A 7 -12.57 10.07 -12.75
CA THR A 7 -11.53 10.45 -11.80
C THR A 7 -11.36 9.37 -10.74
N VAL A 8 -10.15 8.87 -10.60
CA VAL A 8 -9.74 7.90 -9.57
C VAL A 8 -8.92 8.64 -8.52
N MET A 9 -9.31 8.51 -7.26
CA MET A 9 -8.50 8.99 -6.14
C MET A 9 -7.56 7.89 -5.68
N LEU A 10 -6.26 8.14 -5.68
CA LEU A 10 -5.25 7.26 -5.12
C LEU A 10 -4.71 7.84 -3.81
N LEU A 11 -5.03 7.18 -2.70
CA LEU A 11 -4.44 7.44 -1.40
C LEU A 11 -3.24 6.53 -1.21
N TYR A 12 -2.17 7.06 -0.59
CA TYR A 12 -0.98 6.25 -0.37
C TYR A 12 -0.26 6.60 0.92
N THR A 13 0.38 5.58 1.49
CA THR A 13 1.30 5.70 2.63
C THR A 13 2.70 5.28 2.21
N ALA A 14 3.70 5.73 2.95
CA ALA A 14 5.08 5.32 2.79
C ALA A 14 5.85 5.50 4.10
N ALA A 15 6.81 4.64 4.35
CA ALA A 15 7.75 4.73 5.46
C ALA A 15 7.06 4.90 6.83
N LEU A 16 6.00 4.14 7.08
CA LEU A 16 5.30 4.15 8.39
C LEU A 16 6.20 3.65 9.53
N GLY A 17 7.21 2.81 9.23
CA GLY A 17 8.27 2.44 10.17
C GLY A 17 7.79 1.70 11.43
N GLY A 18 6.64 1.01 11.36
CA GLY A 18 6.07 0.29 12.50
C GLY A 18 5.38 1.18 13.54
N ARG A 19 5.06 2.42 13.20
CA ARG A 19 4.31 3.36 14.08
C ARG A 19 2.83 3.01 14.10
N VAL A 20 2.51 1.90 14.78
CA VAL A 20 1.13 1.37 14.85
C VAL A 20 0.15 2.35 15.52
N GLU A 21 0.62 3.20 16.42
CA GLU A 21 -0.16 4.22 17.10
C GLU A 21 -0.78 5.27 16.17
N LEU A 22 -0.22 5.40 14.97
CA LEU A 22 -0.76 6.31 13.94
C LEU A 22 -1.95 5.72 13.20
N LEU A 23 -2.03 4.40 13.08
CA LEU A 23 -2.99 3.73 12.20
C LEU A 23 -4.46 4.07 12.49
N PRO A 24 -4.92 4.21 13.75
CA PRO A 24 -6.30 4.59 14.00
C PRO A 24 -6.65 5.99 13.48
N ARG A 25 -5.77 6.98 13.64
CA ARG A 25 -5.99 8.34 13.10
C ARG A 25 -5.84 8.38 11.58
N LEU A 26 -4.88 7.65 11.05
CA LEU A 26 -4.70 7.46 9.61
C LEU A 26 -5.98 6.89 8.98
N MET A 27 -6.59 5.87 9.59
CA MET A 27 -7.85 5.30 9.09
C MET A 27 -9.00 6.31 9.10
N THR A 28 -9.10 7.13 10.15
CA THR A 28 -10.10 8.22 10.18
C THR A 28 -9.88 9.19 9.01
N ARG A 29 -8.62 9.58 8.72
CA ARG A 29 -8.29 10.44 7.59
C ARG A 29 -8.64 9.78 6.25
N ILE A 30 -8.30 8.52 6.07
CA ILE A 30 -8.65 7.75 4.86
C ILE A 30 -10.17 7.74 4.64
N ARG A 31 -10.95 7.48 5.69
CA ARG A 31 -12.42 7.50 5.60
C ARG A 31 -12.97 8.86 5.21
N GLN A 32 -12.44 9.94 5.75
CA GLN A 32 -12.84 11.31 5.38
C GLN A 32 -12.62 11.57 3.88
N GLU A 33 -11.44 11.20 3.35
CA GLU A 33 -11.14 11.37 1.93
C GLU A 33 -12.06 10.50 1.05
N ARG A 34 -12.25 9.22 1.44
CA ARG A 34 -13.15 8.30 0.71
C ARG A 34 -14.60 8.79 0.69
N LEU A 35 -15.09 9.36 1.79
CA LEU A 35 -16.46 9.92 1.86
C LEU A 35 -16.61 11.18 1.02
N ALA A 36 -15.58 11.99 0.90
CA ALA A 36 -15.59 13.22 0.10
C ALA A 36 -15.45 12.95 -1.42
N HIS A 37 -15.05 11.73 -1.81
CA HIS A 37 -14.79 11.38 -3.21
C HIS A 37 -15.89 10.48 -3.79
N ALA A 38 -16.55 10.94 -4.87
CA ALA A 38 -17.64 10.18 -5.50
C ALA A 38 -17.13 9.04 -6.42
N GLY A 39 -15.89 9.13 -6.93
CA GLY A 39 -15.30 8.18 -7.85
C GLY A 39 -14.73 6.92 -7.18
N PRO A 40 -14.01 6.07 -7.95
CA PRO A 40 -13.20 4.99 -7.40
C PRO A 40 -12.08 5.54 -6.51
N ALA A 41 -11.85 4.89 -5.36
CA ALA A 41 -10.79 5.25 -4.44
C ALA A 41 -9.92 4.03 -4.15
N LEU A 42 -8.62 4.18 -4.31
CA LEU A 42 -7.60 3.19 -4.01
C LEU A 42 -6.79 3.62 -2.79
N LEU A 43 -6.27 2.65 -2.05
CA LEU A 43 -5.34 2.87 -0.94
C LEU A 43 -4.17 1.91 -1.09
N VAL A 44 -2.95 2.43 -1.22
CA VAL A 44 -1.75 1.62 -1.39
C VAL A 44 -0.67 2.02 -0.39
N ASP A 45 0.23 1.09 -0.09
CA ASP A 45 1.44 1.38 0.65
C ASP A 45 2.67 1.26 -0.27
N LEU A 46 3.55 2.25 -0.23
CA LEU A 46 4.73 2.32 -1.08
C LEU A 46 5.99 1.73 -0.43
N GLY A 47 5.83 1.07 0.72
CA GLY A 47 6.88 0.32 1.40
C GLY A 47 7.45 1.00 2.64
N ARG A 48 8.36 0.26 3.31
CA ARG A 48 8.93 0.60 4.61
C ARG A 48 7.89 0.82 5.70
N SER A 49 6.82 0.04 5.65
CA SER A 49 5.76 0.06 6.67
C SER A 49 6.26 -0.44 8.02
N CYS A 50 7.29 -1.30 8.02
CA CYS A 50 7.91 -1.87 9.21
C CYS A 50 9.39 -1.52 9.29
N ASP A 51 9.85 -1.27 10.53
CA ASP A 51 11.26 -1.07 10.88
C ASP A 51 11.63 -2.02 12.01
N GLU A 52 12.82 -2.61 11.97
CA GLU A 52 13.33 -3.51 13.03
C GLU A 52 13.45 -2.83 14.40
N ALA A 53 13.60 -1.51 14.43
CA ALA A 53 13.58 -0.74 15.66
C ALA A 53 12.20 -0.70 16.33
N SER A 54 11.13 -0.96 15.59
CA SER A 54 9.79 -1.10 16.15
C SER A 54 9.63 -2.46 16.82
N TRP A 55 9.31 -2.46 18.14
CA TRP A 55 9.16 -3.68 18.91
C TRP A 55 8.11 -4.64 18.33
N ILE A 56 7.03 -4.10 17.78
CA ILE A 56 5.94 -4.91 17.21
C ILE A 56 6.38 -5.56 15.88
N CYS A 57 7.16 -4.83 15.08
CA CYS A 57 7.73 -5.35 13.85
C CYS A 57 8.76 -6.44 14.15
N ALA A 58 9.68 -6.21 15.09
CA ALA A 58 10.68 -7.20 15.52
C ALA A 58 10.04 -8.45 16.15
N ALA A 59 8.98 -8.29 16.96
CA ALA A 59 8.30 -9.41 17.60
C ALA A 59 7.53 -10.30 16.62
N THR A 60 6.96 -9.74 15.56
CA THR A 60 6.08 -10.42 14.61
C THR A 60 6.70 -10.61 13.21
N ASP A 61 8.00 -10.37 13.07
CA ASP A 61 8.72 -10.39 11.79
C ASP A 61 7.99 -9.55 10.71
N GLY A 62 7.52 -8.36 11.12
CA GLY A 62 6.76 -7.40 10.29
C GLY A 62 5.29 -7.73 10.08
N ARG A 63 4.86 -8.96 10.33
CA ARG A 63 3.50 -9.43 10.06
C ARG A 63 2.41 -8.60 10.76
N GLY A 64 2.64 -8.23 12.02
CA GLY A 64 1.65 -7.48 12.81
C GLY A 64 1.24 -6.15 12.17
N MET A 65 2.20 -5.40 11.64
CA MET A 65 1.93 -4.13 10.94
C MET A 65 1.08 -4.37 9.69
N LEU A 66 1.44 -5.35 8.85
CA LEU A 66 0.69 -5.65 7.62
C LEU A 66 -0.71 -6.18 7.91
N VAL A 67 -0.92 -6.97 8.97
CA VAL A 67 -2.26 -7.42 9.40
C VAL A 67 -3.13 -6.23 9.82
N ALA A 68 -2.57 -5.27 10.56
CA ALA A 68 -3.30 -4.06 10.92
C ALA A 68 -3.68 -3.22 9.69
N MET A 69 -2.76 -3.07 8.74
CA MET A 69 -3.00 -2.35 7.49
C MET A 69 -3.98 -3.10 6.57
N ASP A 70 -3.93 -4.44 6.51
CA ASP A 70 -4.91 -5.26 5.78
C ASP A 70 -6.34 -4.99 6.27
N ALA A 71 -6.54 -4.91 7.59
CA ALA A 71 -7.82 -4.54 8.20
C ALA A 71 -8.28 -3.10 7.86
N MET A 72 -7.38 -2.21 7.46
CA MET A 72 -7.69 -0.86 6.98
C MET A 72 -8.18 -0.84 5.53
N GLY A 73 -8.12 -1.97 4.83
CA GLY A 73 -8.60 -2.12 3.45
C GLY A 73 -7.67 -1.48 2.42
N TYR A 74 -6.39 -1.75 2.53
CA TYR A 74 -5.43 -1.46 1.47
C TYR A 74 -5.70 -2.30 0.23
N ASP A 75 -5.40 -1.74 -0.94
CA ASP A 75 -5.54 -2.40 -2.23
C ASP A 75 -4.24 -3.07 -2.70
N ALA A 76 -3.10 -2.59 -2.21
CA ALA A 76 -1.79 -3.21 -2.43
C ALA A 76 -0.75 -2.74 -1.40
N PHE A 77 0.20 -3.62 -1.09
CA PHE A 77 1.42 -3.31 -0.35
C PHE A 77 2.63 -3.47 -1.26
N HIS A 78 3.46 -2.45 -1.36
CA HIS A 78 4.77 -2.59 -1.99
C HIS A 78 5.79 -3.09 -0.97
N ILE A 79 6.53 -4.13 -1.35
CA ILE A 79 7.67 -4.64 -0.62
C ILE A 79 8.91 -4.48 -1.49
N GLY A 80 9.72 -3.52 -1.15
CA GLY A 80 10.95 -3.19 -1.86
C GLY A 80 12.17 -3.93 -1.33
N ALA A 81 13.27 -3.88 -2.08
CA ALA A 81 14.55 -4.46 -1.65
C ALA A 81 15.13 -3.81 -0.38
N ALA A 82 14.66 -2.62 -0.02
CA ALA A 82 15.08 -1.91 1.19
C ALA A 82 14.31 -2.33 2.44
N ASP A 83 13.29 -3.19 2.31
CA ASP A 83 12.50 -3.73 3.42
C ASP A 83 13.20 -4.96 4.00
N ALA A 84 14.17 -4.75 4.90
CA ALA A 84 15.04 -5.81 5.44
C ALA A 84 14.25 -6.99 6.04
N LEU A 85 13.14 -6.73 6.74
CA LEU A 85 12.27 -7.76 7.32
C LEU A 85 11.62 -8.67 6.28
N TYR A 86 11.46 -8.20 5.05
CA TYR A 86 10.79 -8.93 3.96
C TYR A 86 11.77 -9.33 2.85
N SER A 87 13.07 -9.27 3.12
CA SER A 87 14.11 -9.57 2.12
C SER A 87 14.13 -11.04 1.70
N GLN A 88 13.57 -11.95 2.53
CA GLN A 88 13.55 -13.39 2.26
C GLN A 88 12.25 -13.79 1.54
N PRO A 89 12.33 -14.48 0.40
CA PRO A 89 11.15 -14.91 -0.36
C PRO A 89 10.17 -15.77 0.46
N GLU A 90 10.68 -16.58 1.40
CA GLU A 90 9.88 -17.43 2.29
C GLU A 90 8.99 -16.60 3.23
N VAL A 91 9.52 -15.50 3.74
CA VAL A 91 8.74 -14.56 4.58
C VAL A 91 7.62 -13.93 3.78
N VAL A 92 7.90 -13.46 2.57
CA VAL A 92 6.87 -12.90 1.66
C VAL A 92 5.79 -13.94 1.33
N GLN A 93 6.19 -15.19 1.09
CA GLN A 93 5.22 -16.26 0.82
C GLN A 93 4.34 -16.57 2.04
N GLN A 94 4.90 -16.58 3.25
CA GLN A 94 4.14 -16.75 4.49
C GLN A 94 3.16 -15.58 4.71
N LEU A 95 3.58 -14.35 4.46
CA LEU A 95 2.70 -13.18 4.55
C LEU A 95 1.52 -13.27 3.60
N ARG A 96 1.74 -13.68 2.34
CA ARG A 96 0.68 -13.90 1.36
C ARG A 96 -0.37 -14.94 1.77
N ALA A 97 -0.03 -15.84 2.68
CA ALA A 97 -0.97 -16.83 3.20
C ALA A 97 -1.88 -16.29 4.32
N VAL A 98 -1.55 -15.16 4.93
CA VAL A 98 -2.26 -14.62 6.10
C VAL A 98 -2.89 -13.25 5.91
N ILE A 99 -2.50 -12.51 4.87
CA ILE A 99 -3.09 -11.21 4.52
C ILE A 99 -3.86 -11.32 3.19
N ASN A 100 -4.96 -10.59 3.08
CA ASN A 100 -5.79 -10.57 1.87
C ASN A 100 -5.30 -9.53 0.86
N THR A 101 -4.70 -8.44 1.34
CA THR A 101 -4.17 -7.38 0.49
C THR A 101 -3.02 -7.91 -0.38
N PRO A 102 -3.06 -7.71 -1.70
CA PRO A 102 -1.99 -8.13 -2.61
C PRO A 102 -0.63 -7.52 -2.26
N LEU A 103 0.42 -8.35 -2.33
CA LEU A 103 1.81 -7.91 -2.18
C LEU A 103 2.44 -7.67 -3.55
N ALA A 104 2.81 -6.44 -3.84
CA ALA A 104 3.65 -6.07 -4.99
C ALA A 104 5.12 -6.21 -4.57
N ALA A 105 5.72 -7.36 -4.80
CA ALA A 105 7.07 -7.73 -4.35
C ALA A 105 7.80 -8.56 -5.42
N GLY A 106 8.94 -8.10 -5.92
CA GLY A 106 9.72 -8.81 -6.93
C GLY A 106 8.89 -9.19 -8.16
N PRO A 107 8.67 -10.50 -8.44
CA PRO A 107 7.88 -10.96 -9.59
C PRO A 107 6.37 -10.95 -9.35
N TRP A 108 5.90 -10.67 -8.13
CA TRP A 108 4.48 -10.71 -7.81
C TRP A 108 3.82 -9.36 -8.06
N PHE A 109 2.60 -9.41 -8.58
CA PHE A 109 1.75 -8.25 -8.77
C PHE A 109 0.39 -8.44 -8.07
N GLY A 110 -0.28 -7.33 -7.80
CA GLY A 110 -1.62 -7.31 -7.20
C GLY A 110 -2.68 -6.90 -8.21
N LYS A 111 -3.93 -7.26 -7.93
CA LYS A 111 -5.10 -6.83 -8.69
C LYS A 111 -6.19 -6.35 -7.73
N ALA A 112 -6.80 -5.22 -8.05
CA ALA A 112 -8.00 -4.75 -7.36
C ALA A 112 -9.05 -4.30 -8.37
N THR A 113 -10.33 -4.40 -7.97
CA THR A 113 -11.46 -3.88 -8.75
C THR A 113 -12.21 -2.87 -7.91
N ARG A 114 -12.41 -1.66 -8.41
CA ARG A 114 -13.16 -0.59 -7.75
C ARG A 114 -14.13 0.06 -8.73
N LYS A 115 -15.42 0.04 -8.41
CA LYS A 115 -16.50 0.59 -9.24
C LYS A 115 -16.42 0.15 -10.72
N GLY A 116 -16.12 -1.12 -10.95
CA GLY A 116 -16.01 -1.71 -12.29
C GLY A 116 -14.68 -1.48 -13.01
N LEU A 117 -13.77 -0.65 -12.50
CA LEU A 117 -12.42 -0.50 -13.03
C LEU A 117 -11.46 -1.52 -12.43
N VAL A 118 -10.58 -2.02 -13.27
CA VAL A 118 -9.55 -3.01 -12.91
C VAL A 118 -8.19 -2.31 -12.82
N PHE A 119 -7.52 -2.51 -11.68
CA PHE A 119 -6.22 -1.95 -11.38
C PHE A 119 -5.23 -3.07 -11.13
N HIS A 120 -4.04 -2.97 -11.72
CA HIS A 120 -2.93 -3.86 -11.42
C HIS A 120 -1.80 -3.08 -10.75
N PHE A 121 -1.15 -3.69 -9.76
CA PHE A 121 -0.06 -3.10 -8.98
C PHE A 121 1.17 -3.98 -9.06
N ALA A 122 2.35 -3.39 -9.30
CA ALA A 122 3.62 -4.11 -9.28
C ALA A 122 4.74 -3.24 -8.69
N ALA A 123 5.77 -3.89 -8.16
CA ALA A 123 7.00 -3.24 -7.73
C ALA A 123 7.89 -2.83 -8.91
N ARG A 124 7.74 -3.51 -10.07
CA ARG A 124 8.50 -3.26 -11.30
C ARG A 124 7.60 -3.33 -12.51
N LEU A 125 7.69 -2.31 -13.34
CA LEU A 125 6.93 -2.23 -14.59
C LEU A 125 7.18 -3.41 -15.53
N GLU A 126 8.44 -3.83 -15.69
CA GLU A 126 8.84 -4.92 -16.57
C GLU A 126 8.13 -6.25 -16.27
N VAL A 127 7.94 -6.56 -14.98
CA VAL A 127 7.20 -7.75 -14.54
C VAL A 127 5.77 -7.72 -15.05
N MET A 128 5.17 -6.55 -14.97
CA MET A 128 3.76 -6.35 -15.32
C MET A 128 3.54 -6.40 -16.83
N LEU A 129 4.41 -5.75 -17.62
CA LEU A 129 4.32 -5.76 -19.08
C LEU A 129 4.52 -7.16 -19.67
N ASN A 130 5.45 -7.94 -19.11
CA ASN A 130 5.65 -9.34 -19.54
C ASN A 130 4.42 -10.22 -19.26
N THR A 131 3.75 -10.00 -18.14
CA THR A 131 2.55 -10.76 -17.76
C THR A 131 1.35 -10.40 -18.64
N LEU A 132 1.22 -9.14 -19.06
CA LEU A 132 0.12 -8.68 -19.92
C LEU A 132 0.22 -9.18 -21.36
N GLY A 133 1.44 -9.45 -21.85
CA GLY A 133 1.66 -9.99 -23.20
C GLY A 133 1.08 -11.41 -23.40
N GLU A 134 0.87 -12.14 -22.32
CA GLU A 134 0.42 -13.55 -22.32
C GLU A 134 -1.06 -13.73 -21.90
N GLY A 135 -1.76 -12.65 -21.48
CA GLY A 135 -3.11 -12.71 -20.89
C GLY A 135 -4.26 -12.55 -21.90
N GLU A 136 -5.44 -13.06 -21.52
CA GLU A 136 -6.68 -12.83 -22.28
C GLU A 136 -7.12 -11.35 -22.25
N PRO A 137 -7.79 -10.84 -23.31
CA PRO A 137 -8.26 -9.45 -23.37
C PRO A 137 -9.17 -9.03 -22.21
N ALA A 138 -9.89 -9.97 -21.61
CA ALA A 138 -10.79 -9.74 -20.48
C ALA A 138 -10.08 -9.39 -19.18
N ASP A 139 -8.79 -9.69 -19.06
CA ASP A 139 -7.97 -9.41 -17.88
C ASP A 139 -7.12 -8.13 -17.98
N ARG A 140 -7.28 -7.36 -19.06
CA ARG A 140 -6.56 -6.10 -19.22
C ARG A 140 -7.01 -5.09 -18.17
N PRO A 141 -6.06 -4.50 -17.43
CA PRO A 141 -6.38 -3.44 -16.47
C PRO A 141 -6.76 -2.14 -17.17
N ASP A 142 -7.63 -1.35 -16.52
CA ASP A 142 -7.89 0.03 -16.91
C ASP A 142 -6.74 0.96 -16.54
N LEU A 143 -5.96 0.59 -15.51
CA LEU A 143 -4.76 1.30 -15.06
C LEU A 143 -3.75 0.34 -14.45
N LEU A 144 -2.50 0.48 -14.89
CA LEU A 144 -1.31 -0.14 -14.31
C LEU A 144 -0.64 0.84 -13.36
N ILE A 145 -0.30 0.39 -12.13
CA ILE A 145 0.35 1.23 -11.13
C ILE A 145 1.64 0.55 -10.68
N ALA A 146 2.78 1.15 -11.05
CA ALA A 146 4.08 0.79 -10.51
C ALA A 146 4.32 1.54 -9.19
N LEU A 147 4.45 0.78 -8.10
CA LEU A 147 4.66 1.31 -6.75
C LEU A 147 6.16 1.36 -6.46
N GLN A 148 6.67 2.52 -6.06
CA GLN A 148 8.09 2.74 -5.79
C GLN A 148 8.28 3.58 -4.52
N LEU A 149 9.45 3.41 -3.90
CA LEU A 149 9.91 4.25 -2.81
C LEU A 149 11.36 4.65 -3.08
N GLY A 150 11.55 5.74 -3.80
CA GLY A 150 12.85 6.30 -4.17
C GLY A 150 13.22 7.52 -3.35
N GLN A 151 14.14 8.32 -3.86
CA GLN A 151 14.64 9.52 -3.15
C GLN A 151 13.70 10.72 -3.27
N TYR A 152 12.98 10.85 -4.37
CA TYR A 152 12.17 12.02 -4.70
C TYR A 152 10.74 11.64 -5.04
N PRO A 153 9.75 12.40 -4.54
CA PRO A 153 8.35 12.15 -4.89
C PRO A 153 8.12 12.47 -6.38
N ARG A 154 7.44 11.55 -7.06
CA ARG A 154 7.03 11.73 -8.45
C ARG A 154 5.78 10.91 -8.77
N ALA A 155 5.03 11.38 -9.75
CA ALA A 155 3.94 10.65 -10.36
C ALA A 155 4.06 10.82 -11.87
N ASP A 156 4.61 9.81 -12.55
CA ASP A 156 4.82 9.82 -13.98
C ASP A 156 3.74 8.98 -14.67
N VAL A 157 3.16 9.49 -15.74
CA VAL A 157 2.13 8.80 -16.50
C VAL A 157 2.58 8.57 -17.94
N GLU A 158 2.29 7.36 -18.42
CA GLU A 158 2.53 6.96 -19.80
C GLU A 158 1.28 6.28 -20.35
N SER A 159 1.03 6.41 -21.64
CA SER A 159 -0.04 5.67 -22.31
C SER A 159 0.40 5.24 -23.70
N ASP A 160 0.08 4.00 -24.05
CA ASP A 160 0.23 3.46 -25.38
C ASP A 160 -1.10 2.79 -25.77
N GLY A 161 -1.88 3.50 -26.59
CA GLY A 161 -3.24 3.07 -26.94
C GLY A 161 -4.10 2.87 -25.69
N ASP A 162 -4.58 1.63 -25.49
CA ASP A 162 -5.44 1.25 -24.36
C ASP A 162 -4.68 1.03 -23.05
N THR A 163 -3.36 0.99 -23.05
CA THR A 163 -2.55 0.79 -21.85
C THR A 163 -2.28 2.12 -21.19
N ARG A 164 -2.67 2.25 -19.93
CA ARG A 164 -2.41 3.41 -19.07
C ARG A 164 -1.51 2.98 -17.93
N LEU A 165 -0.40 3.69 -17.76
CA LEU A 165 0.59 3.42 -16.74
C LEU A 165 0.78 4.63 -15.85
N LEU A 166 0.80 4.40 -14.55
CA LEU A 166 1.24 5.32 -13.52
C LEU A 166 2.45 4.75 -12.79
N THR A 167 3.55 5.46 -12.75
CA THR A 167 4.65 5.20 -11.82
C THR A 167 4.54 6.16 -10.65
N LEU A 168 4.27 5.65 -9.45
CA LEU A 168 4.14 6.43 -8.22
C LEU A 168 5.31 6.19 -7.28
N ASP A 169 6.01 7.25 -6.94
CA ASP A 169 7.09 7.29 -5.97
C ASP A 169 6.80 8.36 -4.89
N ALA A 170 6.77 7.96 -3.63
CA ALA A 170 6.49 8.90 -2.53
C ALA A 170 7.67 9.80 -2.18
N GLY A 171 8.87 9.45 -2.61
CA GLY A 171 10.09 10.03 -2.08
C GLY A 171 10.28 9.72 -0.60
N TRP A 172 11.39 9.13 -0.23
CA TRP A 172 11.66 8.85 1.17
C TRP A 172 12.32 10.05 1.83
N ALA A 173 11.60 10.70 2.77
CA ALA A 173 12.17 11.69 3.68
C ALA A 173 12.09 11.15 5.11
N ALA A 174 13.23 10.77 5.68
CA ALA A 174 13.31 10.38 7.10
C ALA A 174 12.88 11.56 8.00
N GLY A 175 12.11 11.28 9.03
CA GLY A 175 11.81 12.25 10.09
C GLY A 175 10.74 13.29 9.79
N THR A 176 9.89 13.07 8.81
CA THR A 176 8.73 13.94 8.58
C THR A 176 7.55 13.55 9.45
N ASP A 177 6.69 14.53 9.75
CA ASP A 177 5.41 14.30 10.41
C ASP A 177 4.56 13.29 9.63
N PRO A 178 3.68 12.51 10.31
CA PRO A 178 2.83 11.54 9.64
C PRO A 178 1.90 12.23 8.64
N TRP A 179 1.79 11.66 7.45
CA TRP A 179 0.96 12.17 6.37
C TRP A 179 0.31 11.03 5.58
N LEU A 180 -0.80 11.34 4.95
CA LEU A 180 -1.45 10.52 3.93
C LEU A 180 -1.22 11.20 2.58
N GLY A 181 -0.68 10.49 1.60
CA GLY A 181 -0.56 10.99 0.24
C GLY A 181 -1.89 10.88 -0.50
N ARG A 182 -2.17 11.85 -1.36
CA ARG A 182 -3.30 11.85 -2.27
C ARG A 182 -2.87 12.27 -3.67
N LEU A 183 -3.33 11.52 -4.66
CA LEU A 183 -3.17 11.78 -6.08
C LEU A 183 -4.53 11.59 -6.77
N ASP A 184 -4.99 12.59 -7.47
CA ASP A 184 -6.19 12.49 -8.30
C ASP A 184 -5.77 12.19 -9.76
N ILE A 185 -6.32 11.11 -10.32
CA ILE A 185 -5.98 10.54 -11.62
C ILE A 185 -7.19 10.65 -12.52
N ALA A 186 -7.08 11.39 -13.61
CA ALA A 186 -8.12 11.42 -14.63
C ALA A 186 -7.83 10.37 -15.70
N LEU A 187 -8.75 9.44 -15.89
CA LEU A 187 -8.76 8.45 -16.96
C LEU A 187 -9.76 8.87 -18.03
N SER A 188 -9.38 8.81 -19.31
CA SER A 188 -10.22 9.17 -20.45
C SER A 188 -10.22 8.07 -21.51
N PRO A 189 -11.34 7.85 -22.23
CA PRO A 189 -11.36 7.01 -23.42
C PRO A 189 -10.63 7.65 -24.60
N GLU A 190 -10.41 8.97 -24.58
CA GLU A 190 -9.75 9.76 -25.61
C GLU A 190 -8.43 10.37 -25.11
N PRO A 191 -7.49 10.71 -26.00
CA PRO A 191 -6.25 11.40 -25.60
C PRO A 191 -6.47 12.76 -24.90
N PRO A 192 -5.72 13.07 -23.84
CA PRO A 192 -4.78 12.19 -23.16
C PRO A 192 -5.52 11.12 -22.36
N TYR A 193 -5.18 9.86 -22.60
CA TYR A 193 -5.86 8.71 -21.95
C TYR A 193 -5.71 8.67 -20.43
N ILE A 194 -4.68 9.33 -19.91
CA ILE A 194 -4.40 9.49 -18.49
C ILE A 194 -3.76 10.84 -18.22
N SER A 195 -4.17 11.48 -17.14
CA SER A 195 -3.47 12.62 -16.55
C SER A 195 -3.54 12.58 -15.04
N VAL A 196 -2.60 13.22 -14.36
CA VAL A 196 -2.52 13.27 -12.91
C VAL A 196 -2.29 14.68 -12.43
N ASP A 197 -2.85 15.00 -11.27
CA ASP A 197 -2.52 16.21 -10.53
C ASP A 197 -1.18 16.07 -9.80
N SER A 198 -0.68 17.16 -9.24
CA SER A 198 0.49 17.08 -8.35
C SER A 198 0.14 16.32 -7.08
N PRO A 199 0.97 15.35 -6.65
CA PRO A 199 0.75 14.65 -5.40
C PRO A 199 0.67 15.60 -4.21
N THR A 200 -0.32 15.42 -3.35
CA THR A 200 -0.50 16.21 -2.13
C THR A 200 -0.26 15.39 -0.88
N ARG A 201 0.23 16.03 0.18
CA ARG A 201 0.40 15.42 1.50
C ARG A 201 -0.65 15.96 2.45
N LEU A 202 -1.48 15.10 2.97
CA LEU A 202 -2.54 15.42 3.92
C LEU A 202 -2.03 15.12 5.33
N ALA A 203 -2.00 16.12 6.19
CA ALA A 203 -1.56 15.97 7.57
C ALA A 203 -2.51 15.04 8.35
N ILE A 204 -1.95 14.31 9.33
CA ILE A 204 -2.68 13.48 10.29
C ILE A 204 -2.49 14.13 11.67
N PRO A 205 -3.29 15.15 12.01
CA PRO A 205 -3.11 15.88 13.26
C PRO A 205 -3.51 15.03 14.47
N ASP A 206 -2.88 15.29 15.62
CA ASP A 206 -3.19 14.60 16.87
C ASP A 206 -4.61 14.84 17.38
N THR A 207 -5.25 15.90 16.92
CA THR A 207 -6.65 16.23 17.23
C THR A 207 -7.66 15.33 16.48
N LEU A 208 -7.23 14.58 15.49
CA LEU A 208 -8.09 13.66 14.76
C LEU A 208 -8.49 12.49 15.66
N LEU A 209 -9.78 12.21 15.79
CA LEU A 209 -10.29 11.11 16.61
C LEU A 209 -9.83 9.77 16.02
N PRO A 210 -9.24 8.88 16.84
CA PRO A 210 -8.83 7.56 16.38
C PRO A 210 -10.02 6.70 15.98
N ASP A 211 -9.86 5.90 14.92
CA ASP A 211 -10.87 4.94 14.47
C ASP A 211 -10.95 3.73 15.44
N PRO A 212 -12.11 3.47 16.06
CA PRO A 212 -12.23 2.42 17.08
C PRO A 212 -12.06 1.02 16.50
N SER A 213 -12.38 0.79 15.23
CA SER A 213 -12.21 -0.53 14.61
C SER A 213 -10.73 -0.92 14.50
N ILE A 214 -9.87 0.05 14.21
CA ILE A 214 -8.43 -0.18 14.11
C ILE A 214 -7.79 -0.28 15.50
N ILE A 215 -8.30 0.42 16.51
CA ILE A 215 -7.85 0.23 17.90
C ILE A 215 -8.02 -1.25 18.31
N GLY A 216 -9.18 -1.87 18.06
CA GLY A 216 -9.42 -3.27 18.38
C GLY A 216 -8.49 -4.23 17.64
N VAL A 217 -8.16 -3.94 16.37
CA VAL A 217 -7.17 -4.72 15.61
C VAL A 217 -5.78 -4.60 16.22
N LEU A 218 -5.38 -3.39 16.63
CA LEU A 218 -4.07 -3.17 17.25
C LEU A 218 -3.93 -3.89 18.60
N GLU A 219 -4.97 -3.89 19.43
CA GLU A 219 -4.99 -4.64 20.70
C GLU A 219 -4.72 -6.14 20.46
N PHE A 220 -5.32 -6.71 19.42
CA PHE A 220 -5.07 -8.08 19.02
C PHE A 220 -3.62 -8.30 18.58
N VAL A 221 -3.12 -7.48 17.65
CA VAL A 221 -1.75 -7.56 17.10
C VAL A 221 -0.70 -7.38 18.20
N GLU A 222 -0.90 -6.43 19.12
CA GLU A 222 -0.02 -6.22 20.26
C GLU A 222 -0.02 -7.42 21.24
N SER A 223 -1.19 -8.00 21.49
CA SER A 223 -1.31 -9.19 22.33
C SER A 223 -0.53 -10.36 21.75
N GLU A 224 -0.61 -10.57 20.43
CA GLU A 224 0.15 -11.58 19.72
C GLU A 224 1.66 -11.31 19.81
N ALA A 225 2.09 -10.07 19.54
CA ALA A 225 3.49 -9.69 19.63
C ALA A 225 4.08 -9.95 21.03
N ARG A 226 3.36 -9.57 22.10
CA ARG A 226 3.76 -9.85 23.49
C ARG A 226 3.83 -11.35 23.79
N PHE A 227 2.93 -12.16 23.22
CA PHE A 227 2.97 -13.62 23.38
C PHE A 227 4.23 -14.19 22.72
N VAL A 228 4.55 -13.79 21.49
CA VAL A 228 5.76 -14.24 20.77
C VAL A 228 7.03 -13.86 21.52
N GLN A 229 7.12 -12.61 22.03
CA GLN A 229 8.28 -12.18 22.83
C GLN A 229 8.47 -13.02 24.08
N ARG A 230 7.39 -13.31 24.83
CA ARG A 230 7.48 -14.17 26.03
C ARG A 230 7.98 -15.57 25.69
N LYS A 231 7.49 -16.15 24.57
CA LYS A 231 7.91 -17.47 24.11
C LYS A 231 9.39 -17.49 23.71
N ARG A 232 9.87 -16.47 23.00
CA ARG A 232 11.31 -16.34 22.64
C ARG A 232 12.18 -16.20 23.89
N GLY A 233 11.83 -15.31 24.83
CA GLY A 233 12.58 -15.11 26.08
C GLY A 233 12.58 -16.33 27.04
N SER A 234 11.62 -17.23 26.95
CA SER A 234 11.62 -18.47 27.73
C SER A 234 12.51 -19.59 27.13
N ILE A 235 12.86 -19.49 25.85
CA ILE A 235 13.75 -20.42 25.15
C ILE A 235 15.22 -20.06 25.41
N ASP A 236 15.53 -18.79 25.65
CA ASP A 236 16.89 -18.29 25.86
C ASP A 236 17.36 -18.39 27.34
N GLN A 237 16.59 -18.95 28.27
CA GLN A 237 17.02 -19.25 29.63
C GLN A 237 17.56 -20.69 29.67
N PRO A 238 18.89 -20.89 29.73
CA PRO A 238 19.44 -22.23 30.00
C PRO A 238 19.05 -22.65 31.42
N GLY A 239 18.37 -23.78 31.53
CA GLY A 239 18.07 -24.43 32.81
C GLY A 239 19.32 -24.92 33.53
#